data_678ad417f4f5fb243d38f3fffad4e7e2
#
_entry.id   678ad417f4f5fb243d38f3fffad4e7e2
#
_cell.length_a   1.000
_cell.length_b   1.000
_cell.length_c   1.000
_cell.angle_alpha   90.00
_cell.angle_beta   90.00
_cell.angle_gamma   90.00
#
_symmetry.space_group_name_H-M   'P 1'
#
loop_
_entity.id
_entity.type
_entity.pdbx_description
1 polymer ?
#
loop_
_entity_poly.entity_id
_entity_poly.type
_entity_poly.pdbx_seq_one_letter_code
_entity_poly.pdbx_strand_id
1 'polypeptide(L)'
;FSSSVLSNIGSLHNTGVEAMLTVRPVQTRDWGWEVSYNIGWNKNEIDELVASQGPDYYIPNAYCSGGKATADNMIKAWKAGEAASAFYVFQQVYDENGQPRYGEFVDRNADGVIDYKDRYFYKKSDPDVTMGLSTKLTYKHWDLGLGFRASLNNYVYNSVEAGDNVNTGMSRLYAGNTWHNTFKYELAKDWTSSSANASCSDYFIQNASFLKLDNITLGYSFDRIGKSSISGRVYATAQNVFTITKYKGLDPEIDGGYDSNVYPRPFTCIVGVSLNF
;
A
#
# COMPACT_ATOMS: atom_id res chain seq x y z
N PHE A 1 -20.94 -5.61 -39.39
CA PHE A 1 -20.40 -6.64 -38.46
C PHE A 1 -19.41 -5.95 -37.52
N SER A 2 -19.59 -6.12 -36.20
CA SER A 2 -18.62 -5.61 -35.21
C SER A 2 -17.43 -6.57 -35.16
N SER A 3 -16.20 -6.03 -35.12
CA SER A 3 -14.97 -6.81 -34.97
C SER A 3 -14.73 -7.22 -33.51
N SER A 4 -15.51 -6.69 -32.56
CA SER A 4 -15.44 -7.00 -31.14
C SER A 4 -16.83 -7.00 -30.51
N VAL A 5 -17.06 -7.92 -29.58
CA VAL A 5 -18.30 -8.03 -28.81
C VAL A 5 -17.94 -8.06 -27.33
N LEU A 6 -18.57 -7.19 -26.53
CA LEU A 6 -18.46 -7.24 -25.08
C LEU A 6 -19.29 -8.41 -24.53
N SER A 7 -18.66 -9.29 -23.77
CA SER A 7 -19.33 -10.38 -23.06
C SER A 7 -18.72 -10.61 -21.69
N ASN A 8 -19.51 -11.16 -20.77
CA ASN A 8 -18.97 -11.60 -19.48
C ASN A 8 -18.15 -12.89 -19.70
N ILE A 9 -16.85 -12.83 -19.44
CA ILE A 9 -15.91 -13.92 -19.69
C ILE A 9 -15.36 -14.56 -18.40
N GLY A 10 -15.69 -14.00 -17.24
CA GLY A 10 -15.20 -14.52 -15.97
C GLY A 10 -16.07 -14.11 -14.79
N SER A 11 -15.80 -14.73 -13.66
CA SER A 11 -16.44 -14.46 -12.38
C SER A 11 -15.40 -14.36 -11.27
N LEU A 12 -15.71 -13.58 -10.24
CA LEU A 12 -14.94 -13.49 -9.02
C LEU A 12 -15.90 -13.38 -7.83
N HIS A 13 -15.44 -13.82 -6.67
CA HIS A 13 -16.19 -13.63 -5.43
C HIS A 13 -15.36 -12.92 -4.36
N ASN A 14 -16.06 -12.25 -3.47
CA ASN A 14 -15.52 -11.66 -2.26
C ASN A 14 -16.21 -12.30 -1.05
N THR A 15 -15.42 -12.71 -0.06
CA THR A 15 -15.92 -13.19 1.21
C THR A 15 -15.31 -12.34 2.31
N GLY A 16 -16.15 -11.81 3.21
CA GLY A 16 -15.67 -10.92 4.24
C GLY A 16 -16.53 -10.91 5.49
N VAL A 17 -15.96 -10.39 6.56
CA VAL A 17 -16.64 -10.13 7.84
C VAL A 17 -16.26 -8.74 8.30
N GLU A 18 -17.25 -7.97 8.70
CA GLU A 18 -17.07 -6.63 9.27
C GLU A 18 -17.70 -6.57 10.65
N ALA A 19 -17.02 -5.88 11.57
CA ALA A 19 -17.54 -5.62 12.90
C ALA A 19 -17.25 -4.17 13.30
N MET A 20 -18.19 -3.56 14.02
CA MET A 20 -18.04 -2.22 14.58
C MET A 20 -18.53 -2.24 16.03
N LEU A 21 -17.75 -1.63 16.92
CA LEU A 21 -18.09 -1.47 18.33
C LEU A 21 -17.87 -0.02 18.74
N THR A 22 -18.91 0.60 19.30
CA THR A 22 -18.81 1.90 19.94
C THR A 22 -19.15 1.75 21.42
N VAL A 23 -18.28 2.21 22.28
CA VAL A 23 -18.43 2.17 23.73
C VAL A 23 -18.20 3.56 24.32
N ARG A 24 -18.89 3.81 25.46
CA ARG A 24 -18.70 5.02 26.28
C ARG A 24 -18.29 4.60 27.68
N PRO A 25 -16.99 4.29 27.89
CA PRO A 25 -16.52 3.78 29.18
C PRO A 25 -16.69 4.75 30.35
N VAL A 26 -16.67 6.06 30.04
CA VAL A 26 -16.84 7.11 31.03
C VAL A 26 -17.87 8.12 30.55
N GLN A 27 -18.89 8.36 31.36
CA GLN A 27 -19.89 9.40 31.12
C GLN A 27 -20.33 9.96 32.47
N THR A 28 -19.71 11.05 32.87
CA THR A 28 -19.99 11.77 34.12
C THR A 28 -20.32 13.25 33.77
N ARG A 29 -20.58 14.06 34.78
CA ARG A 29 -20.81 15.49 34.59
C ARG A 29 -19.61 16.21 33.94
N ASP A 30 -18.38 15.85 34.32
CA ASP A 30 -17.17 16.53 33.92
C ASP A 30 -16.36 15.76 32.86
N TRP A 31 -16.50 14.43 32.80
CA TRP A 31 -15.75 13.54 31.93
C TRP A 31 -16.68 12.77 30.99
N GLY A 32 -16.30 12.73 29.72
CA GLY A 32 -16.87 11.84 28.72
C GLY A 32 -15.75 11.17 27.94
N TRP A 33 -15.87 9.86 27.75
CA TRP A 33 -14.95 9.11 26.89
C TRP A 33 -15.75 8.20 25.98
N GLU A 34 -15.54 8.38 24.69
CA GLU A 34 -16.13 7.54 23.64
C GLU A 34 -15.00 6.91 22.83
N VAL A 35 -15.14 5.62 22.53
CA VAL A 35 -14.22 4.85 21.68
C VAL A 35 -15.06 4.11 20.65
N SER A 36 -14.72 4.26 19.39
CA SER A 36 -15.31 3.53 18.28
C SER A 36 -14.22 2.77 17.54
N TYR A 37 -14.39 1.46 17.41
CA TYR A 37 -13.49 0.56 16.72
C TYR A 37 -14.24 -0.17 15.61
N ASN A 38 -13.61 -0.27 14.43
CA ASN A 38 -14.09 -1.11 13.35
C ASN A 38 -12.97 -2.01 12.85
N ILE A 39 -13.34 -3.18 12.38
CA ILE A 39 -12.47 -4.15 11.74
C ILE A 39 -13.20 -4.81 10.59
N GLY A 40 -12.53 -4.92 9.45
CA GLY A 40 -13.00 -5.67 8.30
C GLY A 40 -11.94 -6.68 7.88
N TRP A 41 -12.36 -7.90 7.61
CA TRP A 41 -11.55 -8.92 6.95
C TRP A 41 -12.21 -9.25 5.61
N ASN A 42 -11.39 -9.33 4.54
CA ASN A 42 -11.88 -9.64 3.20
C ASN A 42 -10.92 -10.56 2.45
N LYS A 43 -11.48 -11.54 1.76
CA LYS A 43 -10.78 -12.39 0.78
C LYS A 43 -11.46 -12.25 -0.57
N ASN A 44 -10.68 -11.93 -1.59
CA ASN A 44 -11.08 -11.89 -2.99
C ASN A 44 -10.46 -13.08 -3.72
N GLU A 45 -11.22 -13.72 -4.61
CA GLU A 45 -10.71 -14.82 -5.44
C GLU A 45 -11.43 -14.83 -6.80
N ILE A 46 -10.68 -15.08 -7.86
CA ILE A 46 -11.21 -15.27 -9.22
C ILE A 46 -11.64 -16.71 -9.36
N ASP A 47 -12.94 -16.94 -9.63
CA ASP A 47 -13.46 -18.28 -9.82
C ASP A 47 -13.14 -18.82 -11.21
N GLU A 48 -13.38 -17.98 -12.21
CA GLU A 48 -13.25 -18.36 -13.61
C GLU A 48 -12.85 -17.13 -14.43
N LEU A 49 -12.04 -17.32 -15.45
CA LEU A 49 -11.76 -16.32 -16.48
C LEU A 49 -12.50 -16.70 -17.76
N VAL A 50 -11.81 -17.17 -18.78
CA VAL A 50 -12.40 -17.57 -20.05
C VAL A 50 -12.61 -19.07 -20.06
N ALA A 51 -13.86 -19.52 -20.00
CA ALA A 51 -14.21 -20.94 -19.88
C ALA A 51 -13.63 -21.87 -21.02
N SER A 52 -13.34 -21.30 -22.18
CA SER A 52 -12.73 -22.03 -23.30
C SER A 52 -11.21 -22.22 -23.21
N GLN A 53 -10.57 -21.56 -22.23
CA GLN A 53 -9.13 -21.66 -22.00
C GLN A 53 -8.88 -22.62 -20.82
N GLY A 54 -7.73 -23.30 -20.84
CA GLY A 54 -7.38 -24.25 -19.78
C GLY A 54 -7.12 -23.59 -18.41
N PRO A 55 -6.93 -24.40 -17.36
CA PRO A 55 -6.74 -23.90 -15.98
C PRO A 55 -5.47 -23.08 -15.79
N ASP A 56 -4.52 -23.18 -16.70
CA ASP A 56 -3.27 -22.41 -16.66
C ASP A 56 -3.36 -21.08 -17.39
N TYR A 57 -4.53 -20.76 -17.96
CA TYR A 57 -4.75 -19.49 -18.62
C TYR A 57 -4.71 -18.33 -17.62
N TYR A 58 -3.99 -17.28 -18.00
CA TYR A 58 -3.93 -16.06 -17.22
C TYR A 58 -4.00 -14.82 -18.13
N ILE A 59 -4.46 -13.72 -17.57
CA ILE A 59 -4.55 -12.42 -18.26
C ILE A 59 -3.59 -11.45 -17.57
N PRO A 60 -2.54 -10.93 -18.25
CA PRO A 60 -1.68 -9.89 -17.71
C PRO A 60 -2.47 -8.65 -17.30
N ASN A 61 -2.19 -8.11 -16.10
CA ASN A 61 -2.94 -6.99 -15.55
C ASN A 61 -2.07 -5.76 -15.24
N ALA A 62 -0.79 -5.95 -14.86
CA ALA A 62 0.15 -4.85 -14.65
C ALA A 62 1.57 -5.24 -15.04
N TYR A 63 2.38 -4.23 -15.36
CA TYR A 63 3.74 -4.38 -15.90
C TYR A 63 4.74 -3.61 -15.07
N CYS A 64 5.98 -4.07 -14.98
CA CYS A 64 7.06 -3.35 -14.34
C CYS A 64 7.46 -2.09 -15.14
N SER A 65 8.02 -1.11 -14.46
CA SER A 65 8.44 0.17 -15.07
C SER A 65 9.56 -0.03 -16.08
N GLY A 66 9.53 0.74 -17.16
CA GLY A 66 10.62 0.91 -18.12
C GLY A 66 10.55 0.09 -19.39
N GLY A 67 9.52 -0.74 -19.60
CA GLY A 67 9.33 -1.53 -20.82
C GLY A 67 7.97 -1.36 -21.48
N LYS A 68 7.86 -1.74 -22.77
CA LYS A 68 6.56 -2.00 -23.37
C LYS A 68 5.92 -3.19 -22.65
N ALA A 69 4.58 -3.19 -22.55
CA ALA A 69 3.82 -4.31 -22.06
C ALA A 69 4.12 -5.58 -22.84
N THR A 70 4.91 -6.48 -22.27
CA THR A 70 5.28 -7.77 -22.83
C THR A 70 5.06 -8.87 -21.79
N ALA A 71 4.98 -10.13 -22.21
CA ALA A 71 4.92 -11.24 -21.27
C ALA A 71 6.11 -11.25 -20.29
N ASP A 72 7.24 -10.67 -20.70
CA ASP A 72 8.48 -10.70 -19.92
C ASP A 72 8.53 -9.65 -18.79
N ASN A 73 7.74 -8.59 -18.86
CA ASN A 73 7.77 -7.50 -17.88
C ASN A 73 6.47 -7.31 -17.08
N MET A 74 5.57 -8.27 -17.07
CA MET A 74 4.39 -8.23 -16.21
C MET A 74 4.76 -8.48 -14.75
N ILE A 75 3.99 -7.88 -13.83
CA ILE A 75 4.11 -8.08 -12.39
C ILE A 75 2.80 -8.50 -11.73
N LYS A 76 1.69 -8.44 -12.43
CA LYS A 76 0.38 -8.94 -11.99
C LYS A 76 -0.31 -9.65 -13.13
N ALA A 77 -1.07 -10.68 -12.77
CA ALA A 77 -1.94 -11.37 -13.71
C ALA A 77 -3.22 -11.84 -13.00
N TRP A 78 -4.28 -11.99 -13.75
CA TRP A 78 -5.49 -12.66 -13.31
C TRP A 78 -5.42 -14.14 -13.69
N LYS A 79 -5.71 -15.01 -12.75
CA LYS A 79 -5.81 -16.47 -12.95
C LYS A 79 -6.91 -17.01 -12.03
N ALA A 80 -7.64 -18.01 -12.49
CA ALA A 80 -8.61 -18.72 -11.65
C ALA A 80 -7.92 -19.34 -10.43
N GLY A 81 -8.53 -19.23 -9.26
CA GLY A 81 -8.00 -19.66 -7.97
C GLY A 81 -7.09 -18.65 -7.27
N GLU A 82 -6.77 -17.51 -7.91
CA GLU A 82 -5.91 -16.47 -7.35
C GLU A 82 -6.69 -15.19 -7.02
N ALA A 83 -6.13 -14.36 -6.15
CA ALA A 83 -6.70 -13.05 -5.87
C ALA A 83 -6.58 -12.12 -7.08
N ALA A 84 -7.60 -11.29 -7.34
CA ALA A 84 -7.59 -10.36 -8.47
C ALA A 84 -6.44 -9.33 -8.41
N SER A 85 -5.90 -9.09 -7.23
CA SER A 85 -4.78 -8.17 -6.98
C SER A 85 -3.43 -8.87 -6.78
N ALA A 86 -3.33 -10.18 -7.05
CA ALA A 86 -2.12 -10.96 -6.84
C ALA A 86 -0.98 -10.54 -7.77
N PHE A 87 0.23 -10.56 -7.23
CA PHE A 87 1.46 -10.37 -8.01
C PHE A 87 1.86 -11.67 -8.69
N TYR A 88 2.38 -11.56 -9.92
CA TYR A 88 2.84 -12.67 -10.74
C TYR A 88 4.26 -12.38 -11.23
N VAL A 89 5.26 -12.89 -10.50
CA VAL A 89 6.65 -12.44 -10.57
C VAL A 89 7.61 -13.63 -10.53
N PHE A 90 8.88 -13.36 -10.83
CA PHE A 90 9.96 -14.34 -10.63
C PHE A 90 10.32 -14.46 -9.16
N GLN A 91 10.71 -15.66 -8.75
CA GLN A 91 11.27 -15.92 -7.42
C GLN A 91 12.76 -15.57 -7.40
N GLN A 92 13.16 -14.64 -6.54
CA GLN A 92 14.55 -14.20 -6.38
C GLN A 92 15.41 -15.32 -5.80
N VAL A 93 16.63 -15.51 -6.35
CA VAL A 93 17.69 -16.32 -5.72
C VAL A 93 18.48 -15.48 -4.73
N TYR A 94 18.80 -16.06 -3.58
CA TYR A 94 19.61 -15.44 -2.53
C TYR A 94 20.91 -16.25 -2.29
N ASP A 95 21.97 -15.56 -1.88
CA ASP A 95 23.21 -16.19 -1.45
C ASP A 95 23.12 -16.76 -0.01
N GLU A 96 24.20 -17.37 0.46
CA GLU A 96 24.29 -17.95 1.81
C GLU A 96 24.13 -16.90 2.93
N ASN A 97 24.37 -15.63 2.64
CA ASN A 97 24.22 -14.50 3.56
C ASN A 97 22.84 -13.85 3.49
N GLY A 98 21.92 -14.40 2.66
CA GLY A 98 20.60 -13.85 2.44
C GLY A 98 20.58 -12.58 1.57
N GLN A 99 21.67 -12.32 0.79
CA GLN A 99 21.68 -11.23 -0.16
C GLN A 99 21.10 -11.70 -1.51
N PRO A 100 20.28 -10.87 -2.19
CA PRO A 100 19.72 -11.25 -3.47
C PRO A 100 20.83 -11.32 -4.54
N ARG A 101 20.82 -12.41 -5.31
CA ARG A 101 21.65 -12.56 -6.50
C ARG A 101 20.95 -11.92 -7.68
N TYR A 102 21.40 -10.73 -8.03
CA TYR A 102 20.70 -9.90 -9.01
C TYR A 102 20.62 -10.54 -10.40
N GLY A 103 19.40 -10.58 -10.97
CA GLY A 103 19.14 -11.16 -12.28
C GLY A 103 19.14 -12.71 -12.30
N GLU A 104 19.31 -13.35 -11.13
CA GLU A 104 19.18 -14.79 -10.98
C GLU A 104 17.83 -15.13 -10.36
N PHE A 105 17.09 -16.03 -10.99
CA PHE A 105 15.78 -16.48 -10.55
C PHE A 105 15.74 -17.98 -10.41
N VAL A 106 14.81 -18.46 -9.62
CA VAL A 106 14.58 -19.90 -9.45
C VAL A 106 13.93 -20.47 -10.71
N ASP A 107 14.57 -21.47 -11.30
CA ASP A 107 13.97 -22.32 -12.34
C ASP A 107 12.91 -23.21 -11.69
N ARG A 108 11.64 -22.83 -11.81
CA ARG A 108 10.56 -23.49 -11.11
C ARG A 108 10.03 -24.71 -11.84
N ASN A 109 10.17 -24.74 -13.15
CA ASN A 109 9.76 -25.88 -13.99
C ASN A 109 10.92 -26.88 -14.25
N ALA A 110 12.17 -26.51 -13.83
CA ALA A 110 13.38 -27.32 -13.96
C ALA A 110 13.72 -27.69 -15.41
N ASP A 111 13.46 -26.80 -16.37
CA ASP A 111 13.78 -27.02 -17.79
C ASP A 111 15.17 -26.44 -18.17
N GLY A 112 15.84 -25.75 -17.25
CA GLY A 112 17.17 -25.16 -17.43
C GLY A 112 17.13 -23.80 -18.14
N VAL A 113 15.95 -23.23 -18.38
CA VAL A 113 15.77 -21.93 -19.04
C VAL A 113 14.89 -21.05 -18.18
N ILE A 114 15.37 -19.89 -17.78
CA ILE A 114 14.55 -18.92 -17.05
C ILE A 114 13.70 -18.12 -18.02
N ASP A 115 12.38 -18.40 -18.03
CA ASP A 115 11.42 -17.70 -18.88
C ASP A 115 10.10 -17.40 -18.12
N TYR A 116 9.07 -16.94 -18.82
CA TYR A 116 7.78 -16.57 -18.23
C TYR A 116 7.08 -17.73 -17.50
N LYS A 117 7.47 -19.01 -17.73
CA LYS A 117 6.91 -20.20 -17.06
C LYS A 117 7.44 -20.37 -15.64
N ASP A 118 8.54 -19.69 -15.27
CA ASP A 118 9.10 -19.72 -13.92
C ASP A 118 8.48 -18.71 -12.99
N ARG A 119 7.53 -17.94 -13.47
CA ARG A 119 6.78 -17.01 -12.64
C ARG A 119 5.78 -17.73 -11.77
N TYR A 120 5.46 -17.09 -10.64
CA TYR A 120 4.49 -17.62 -9.70
C TYR A 120 3.65 -16.52 -9.07
N PHE A 121 2.50 -16.88 -8.55
CA PHE A 121 1.68 -15.97 -7.78
C PHE A 121 2.26 -15.78 -6.39
N TYR A 122 2.53 -14.54 -6.04
CA TYR A 122 3.18 -14.17 -4.79
C TYR A 122 2.49 -12.97 -4.17
N LYS A 123 1.88 -13.16 -2.99
CA LYS A 123 1.22 -12.07 -2.28
C LYS A 123 0.19 -11.30 -3.13
N LYS A 124 -0.45 -10.30 -2.53
CA LYS A 124 -1.45 -9.45 -3.19
C LYS A 124 -1.37 -8.02 -2.67
N SER A 125 -1.84 -7.05 -3.47
CA SER A 125 -1.85 -5.65 -3.07
C SER A 125 -2.98 -5.29 -2.11
N ASP A 126 -4.11 -5.99 -2.18
CA ASP A 126 -5.22 -5.72 -1.29
C ASP A 126 -4.96 -6.25 0.12
N PRO A 127 -5.32 -5.50 1.17
CA PRO A 127 -5.18 -5.97 2.53
C PRO A 127 -6.14 -7.13 2.85
N ASP A 128 -5.70 -8.03 3.74
CA ASP A 128 -6.60 -9.01 4.34
C ASP A 128 -7.46 -8.38 5.43
N VAL A 129 -6.89 -7.45 6.20
CA VAL A 129 -7.56 -6.82 7.34
C VAL A 129 -7.37 -5.31 7.29
N THR A 130 -8.48 -4.60 7.46
CA THR A 130 -8.49 -3.15 7.69
C THR A 130 -9.09 -2.84 9.05
N MET A 131 -8.54 -1.84 9.74
CA MET A 131 -9.02 -1.43 11.07
C MET A 131 -9.09 0.09 11.15
N GLY A 132 -10.07 0.57 11.91
CA GLY A 132 -10.19 1.96 12.30
C GLY A 132 -10.44 2.07 13.79
N LEU A 133 -9.80 3.02 14.44
CA LEU A 133 -10.04 3.36 15.84
C LEU A 133 -10.18 4.88 15.94
N SER A 134 -11.33 5.33 16.44
CA SER A 134 -11.51 6.72 16.84
C SER A 134 -11.80 6.80 18.32
N THR A 135 -11.21 7.78 18.98
CA THR A 135 -11.50 8.03 20.41
C THR A 135 -11.67 9.52 20.65
N LYS A 136 -12.64 9.84 21.48
CA LYS A 136 -12.93 11.20 21.93
C LYS A 136 -13.02 11.25 23.43
N LEU A 137 -12.14 12.02 24.03
CA LEU A 137 -12.12 12.31 25.45
C LEU A 137 -12.57 13.75 25.67
N THR A 138 -13.51 13.96 26.56
CA THR A 138 -13.96 15.30 26.98
C THR A 138 -13.75 15.47 28.47
N TYR A 139 -13.25 16.64 28.88
CA TYR A 139 -13.13 17.04 30.25
C TYR A 139 -13.55 18.50 30.43
N LYS A 140 -14.72 18.72 31.04
CA LYS A 140 -15.31 20.05 31.16
C LYS A 140 -15.39 20.74 29.79
N HIS A 141 -14.57 21.77 29.58
CA HIS A 141 -14.51 22.56 28.36
C HIS A 141 -13.51 22.03 27.33
N TRP A 142 -12.69 21.02 27.69
CA TRP A 142 -11.68 20.45 26.81
C TRP A 142 -12.21 19.23 26.06
N ASP A 143 -11.79 19.08 24.81
CA ASP A 143 -11.99 17.86 24.03
C ASP A 143 -10.70 17.45 23.31
N LEU A 144 -10.42 16.16 23.35
CA LEU A 144 -9.32 15.52 22.63
C LEU A 144 -9.88 14.41 21.77
N GLY A 145 -9.63 14.48 20.46
CA GLY A 145 -9.99 13.46 19.48
C GLY A 145 -8.76 12.85 18.82
N LEU A 146 -8.75 11.54 18.65
CA LEU A 146 -7.71 10.79 17.94
C LEU A 146 -8.36 9.87 16.91
N GLY A 147 -7.74 9.75 15.73
CA GLY A 147 -8.17 8.84 14.69
C GLY A 147 -7.02 8.01 14.15
N PHE A 148 -7.12 6.68 14.29
CA PHE A 148 -6.13 5.72 13.80
C PHE A 148 -6.73 4.87 12.69
N ARG A 149 -5.88 4.49 11.73
CA ARG A 149 -6.17 3.46 10.74
C ARG A 149 -5.03 2.46 10.64
N ALA A 150 -5.38 1.22 10.35
CA ALA A 150 -4.41 0.19 10.05
C ALA A 150 -4.85 -0.65 8.87
N SER A 151 -3.87 -1.12 8.11
CA SER A 151 -4.03 -2.05 7.01
C SER A 151 -2.99 -3.16 7.18
N LEU A 152 -3.41 -4.41 7.07
CA LEU A 152 -2.55 -5.55 7.33
C LEU A 152 -2.55 -6.51 6.16
N ASN A 153 -1.36 -7.06 5.90
CA ASN A 153 -1.09 -8.06 4.88
C ASN A 153 -1.34 -7.58 3.44
N ASN A 154 -1.18 -6.28 3.20
CA ASN A 154 -1.10 -5.70 1.87
C ASN A 154 0.36 -5.55 1.43
N TYR A 155 0.60 -5.72 0.14
CA TYR A 155 1.94 -5.66 -0.45
C TYR A 155 1.95 -4.66 -1.60
N VAL A 156 3.13 -4.06 -1.82
CA VAL A 156 3.35 -3.06 -2.85
C VAL A 156 4.59 -3.43 -3.66
N TYR A 157 4.48 -3.37 -4.97
CA TYR A 157 5.62 -3.38 -5.87
C TYR A 157 6.29 -2.01 -5.84
N ASN A 158 7.51 -1.96 -5.31
CA ASN A 158 8.32 -0.75 -5.23
C ASN A 158 9.04 -0.49 -6.56
N SER A 159 8.37 0.18 -7.50
CA SER A 159 8.93 0.45 -8.82
C SER A 159 10.06 1.47 -8.78
N VAL A 160 10.13 2.29 -7.75
CA VAL A 160 11.22 3.25 -7.55
C VAL A 160 12.51 2.51 -7.25
N GLU A 161 12.48 1.57 -6.30
CA GLU A 161 13.62 0.69 -6.00
C GLU A 161 13.97 -0.20 -7.21
N ALA A 162 12.96 -0.83 -7.84
CA ALA A 162 13.16 -1.66 -9.03
C ALA A 162 13.78 -0.88 -10.20
N GLY A 163 13.30 0.33 -10.45
CA GLY A 163 13.82 1.19 -11.51
C GLY A 163 15.25 1.65 -11.26
N ASP A 164 15.62 1.92 -10.02
CA ASP A 164 16.99 2.32 -9.66
C ASP A 164 17.98 1.16 -9.81
N ASN A 165 17.55 -0.06 -9.51
CA ASN A 165 18.41 -1.24 -9.59
C ASN A 165 18.68 -1.69 -11.02
N VAL A 166 17.69 -1.63 -11.91
CA VAL A 166 17.80 -2.11 -13.30
C VAL A 166 18.81 -1.31 -14.13
N ASN A 167 19.11 -0.06 -13.74
CA ASN A 167 20.03 0.80 -14.48
C ASN A 167 21.40 0.94 -13.81
N THR A 168 21.91 -0.12 -13.18
CA THR A 168 23.24 -0.14 -12.54
C THR A 168 23.52 1.14 -11.74
N GLY A 169 23.52 1.06 -10.42
CA GLY A 169 23.56 2.21 -9.51
C GLY A 169 24.55 3.33 -9.88
N MET A 170 25.71 3.00 -10.46
CA MET A 170 26.71 3.98 -10.88
C MET A 170 26.32 4.75 -12.14
N SER A 171 25.66 4.13 -13.12
CA SER A 171 25.23 4.86 -14.33
C SER A 171 24.05 5.79 -14.06
N ARG A 172 23.21 5.50 -13.05
CA ARG A 172 22.18 6.43 -12.60
C ARG A 172 22.72 7.54 -11.70
N LEU A 173 23.69 7.22 -10.84
CA LEU A 173 24.32 8.23 -10.00
C LEU A 173 24.93 9.36 -10.85
N TYR A 174 25.38 9.04 -12.09
CA TYR A 174 25.96 9.99 -13.01
C TYR A 174 25.38 9.87 -14.43
N ALA A 175 24.08 10.17 -14.55
CA ALA A 175 23.41 10.17 -15.85
C ALA A 175 23.33 11.58 -16.44
N GLY A 176 23.64 11.73 -17.72
CA GLY A 176 23.53 13.00 -18.43
C GLY A 176 24.42 14.13 -17.88
N ASN A 177 25.63 13.81 -17.41
CA ASN A 177 26.58 14.73 -16.78
C ASN A 177 26.08 15.41 -15.48
N THR A 178 25.10 14.82 -14.81
CA THR A 178 24.58 15.30 -13.52
C THR A 178 24.52 14.17 -12.49
N TRP A 179 24.74 14.53 -11.23
CA TRP A 179 24.60 13.61 -10.11
C TRP A 179 23.12 13.47 -9.76
N HIS A 180 22.67 12.23 -9.58
CA HIS A 180 21.31 11.90 -9.14
C HIS A 180 21.33 11.18 -7.80
N ASN A 181 20.27 11.34 -7.01
CA ASN A 181 20.09 10.56 -5.80
C ASN A 181 19.77 9.10 -6.15
N THR A 182 20.40 8.19 -5.40
CA THR A 182 20.07 6.77 -5.43
C THR A 182 20.02 6.22 -4.01
N PHE A 183 19.43 5.05 -3.81
CA PHE A 183 19.36 4.43 -2.49
C PHE A 183 20.76 4.02 -2.01
N LYS A 184 21.13 4.43 -0.80
CA LYS A 184 22.44 4.14 -0.21
C LYS A 184 22.77 2.65 -0.16
N TYR A 185 21.79 1.80 0.11
CA TYR A 185 21.96 0.34 0.17
C TYR A 185 22.16 -0.29 -1.21
N GLU A 186 21.73 0.36 -2.29
CA GLU A 186 21.95 -0.12 -3.65
C GLU A 186 23.39 0.06 -4.11
N LEU A 187 24.08 1.08 -3.61
CA LEU A 187 25.51 1.28 -3.88
C LEU A 187 26.39 0.17 -3.29
N ALA A 188 25.90 -0.54 -2.27
CA ALA A 188 26.64 -1.63 -1.63
C ALA A 188 26.42 -2.99 -2.31
N LYS A 189 25.53 -3.09 -3.31
CA LYS A 189 25.22 -4.31 -4.03
C LYS A 189 25.89 -4.30 -5.41
N ASP A 190 26.43 -5.43 -5.78
CA ASP A 190 27.02 -5.61 -7.12
C ASP A 190 25.93 -5.96 -8.16
N TRP A 191 25.10 -4.98 -8.47
CA TRP A 191 24.02 -5.09 -9.44
C TRP A 191 24.56 -4.88 -10.87
N THR A 192 25.33 -5.84 -11.37
CA THR A 192 26.01 -5.70 -12.67
C THR A 192 25.21 -6.21 -13.86
N SER A 193 24.10 -6.90 -13.63
CA SER A 193 23.30 -7.51 -14.69
C SER A 193 22.33 -6.52 -15.33
N SER A 194 22.31 -6.48 -16.65
CA SER A 194 21.36 -5.72 -17.49
C SER A 194 20.13 -6.55 -17.89
N SER A 195 19.77 -7.59 -17.13
CA SER A 195 18.61 -8.42 -17.42
C SER A 195 17.33 -7.58 -17.40
N ALA A 196 16.60 -7.55 -18.52
CA ALA A 196 15.32 -6.83 -18.65
C ALA A 196 14.26 -7.31 -17.63
N ASN A 197 14.41 -8.52 -17.14
CA ASN A 197 13.47 -9.16 -16.20
C ASN A 197 13.85 -8.94 -14.74
N ALA A 198 15.01 -8.34 -14.45
CA ALA A 198 15.52 -8.18 -13.10
C ALA A 198 14.55 -7.40 -12.18
N SER A 199 13.81 -6.44 -12.73
CA SER A 199 12.79 -5.68 -12.01
C SER A 199 11.50 -6.45 -11.70
N CYS A 200 11.26 -7.60 -12.33
CA CYS A 200 10.02 -8.37 -12.19
C CYS A 200 10.13 -9.49 -11.16
N SER A 201 10.90 -9.30 -10.09
CA SER A 201 11.11 -10.28 -9.03
C SER A 201 10.31 -9.96 -7.77
N ASP A 202 10.05 -10.99 -6.97
CA ASP A 202 9.40 -10.89 -5.66
C ASP A 202 10.21 -10.07 -4.64
N TYR A 203 11.49 -9.83 -4.90
CA TYR A 203 12.36 -8.96 -4.10
C TYR A 203 11.78 -7.53 -3.97
N PHE A 204 11.14 -7.03 -5.04
CA PHE A 204 10.55 -5.69 -5.06
C PHE A 204 9.11 -5.65 -4.53
N ILE A 205 8.54 -6.81 -4.17
CA ILE A 205 7.23 -6.88 -3.53
C ILE A 205 7.40 -6.75 -2.02
N GLN A 206 7.11 -5.58 -1.49
CA GLN A 206 7.36 -5.23 -0.09
C GLN A 206 6.07 -5.24 0.72
N ASN A 207 6.19 -5.65 1.99
CA ASN A 207 5.06 -5.57 2.92
C ASN A 207 4.76 -4.09 3.23
N ALA A 208 3.58 -3.65 2.87
CA ALA A 208 3.07 -2.30 3.05
C ALA A 208 2.00 -2.20 4.15
N SER A 209 1.93 -3.20 5.04
CA SER A 209 1.10 -3.09 6.25
C SER A 209 1.50 -1.85 7.05
N PHE A 210 0.51 -1.16 7.59
CA PHE A 210 0.76 0.07 8.34
C PHE A 210 -0.22 0.28 9.50
N LEU A 211 0.22 1.09 10.45
CA LEU A 211 -0.61 1.77 11.43
C LEU A 211 -0.36 3.28 11.30
N LYS A 212 -1.43 4.06 11.08
CA LYS A 212 -1.38 5.53 10.97
C LYS A 212 -2.16 6.18 12.11
N LEU A 213 -1.62 7.26 12.66
CA LEU A 213 -2.39 8.28 13.37
C LEU A 213 -2.73 9.38 12.35
N ASP A 214 -3.95 9.30 11.81
CA ASP A 214 -4.41 10.21 10.76
C ASP A 214 -4.64 11.61 11.28
N ASN A 215 -5.23 11.72 12.46
CA ASN A 215 -5.51 13.02 13.06
C ASN A 215 -5.47 13.00 14.58
N ILE A 216 -5.11 14.14 15.15
CA ILE A 216 -5.25 14.50 16.56
C ILE A 216 -5.85 15.90 16.63
N THR A 217 -6.91 16.08 17.39
CA THR A 217 -7.55 17.37 17.59
C THR A 217 -7.68 17.64 19.08
N LEU A 218 -7.19 18.80 19.52
CA LEU A 218 -7.40 19.33 20.85
C LEU A 218 -8.25 20.58 20.75
N GLY A 219 -9.37 20.64 21.46
CA GLY A 219 -10.31 21.74 21.47
C GLY A 219 -10.55 22.26 22.86
N TYR A 220 -10.88 23.54 22.96
CA TYR A 220 -11.36 24.22 24.16
C TYR A 220 -12.61 25.04 23.83
N SER A 221 -13.71 24.72 24.49
CA SER A 221 -15.00 25.43 24.32
C SER A 221 -15.18 26.43 25.46
N PHE A 222 -15.71 27.58 25.17
CA PHE A 222 -16.03 28.60 26.17
C PHE A 222 -17.47 29.06 25.99
N ASP A 223 -18.19 29.27 27.11
CA ASP A 223 -19.61 29.62 27.11
C ASP A 223 -19.80 31.13 26.94
N ARG A 224 -18.77 31.91 27.27
CA ARG A 224 -18.88 33.38 27.32
C ARG A 224 -17.51 34.06 27.26
N ILE A 225 -17.40 35.13 26.50
CA ILE A 225 -16.23 36.03 26.51
C ILE A 225 -16.57 37.27 27.35
N GLY A 226 -16.02 37.36 28.53
CA GLY A 226 -16.24 38.51 29.44
C GLY A 226 -17.71 38.68 29.80
N LYS A 227 -18.28 39.85 29.48
CA LYS A 227 -19.71 40.17 29.69
C LYS A 227 -20.59 39.94 28.46
N SER A 228 -20.01 39.52 27.33
CA SER A 228 -20.77 39.28 26.10
C SER A 228 -21.50 37.94 26.14
N SER A 229 -22.49 37.76 25.24
CA SER A 229 -23.15 36.46 25.01
C SER A 229 -22.40 35.59 24.00
N ILE A 230 -21.18 35.98 23.60
CA ILE A 230 -20.38 35.26 22.62
C ILE A 230 -19.82 33.97 23.26
N SER A 231 -20.21 32.84 22.71
CA SER A 231 -19.66 31.51 23.01
C SER A 231 -18.82 31.02 21.84
N GLY A 232 -18.02 30.01 22.05
CA GLY A 232 -17.26 29.47 20.93
C GLY A 232 -16.30 28.33 21.31
N ARG A 233 -15.50 27.93 20.34
CA ARG A 233 -14.49 26.90 20.49
C ARG A 233 -13.21 27.29 19.74
N VAL A 234 -12.08 27.13 20.39
CA VAL A 234 -10.75 27.20 19.77
C VAL A 234 -10.23 25.77 19.67
N TYR A 235 -9.63 25.43 18.55
CA TYR A 235 -9.06 24.08 18.38
C TYR A 235 -7.78 24.09 17.56
N ALA A 236 -6.95 23.08 17.80
CA ALA A 236 -5.80 22.75 16.98
C ALA A 236 -5.92 21.30 16.51
N THR A 237 -5.68 21.07 15.23
CA THR A 237 -5.70 19.74 14.63
C THR A 237 -4.37 19.49 13.91
N ALA A 238 -3.74 18.35 14.19
CA ALA A 238 -2.65 17.83 13.39
C ALA A 238 -3.15 16.65 12.54
N GLN A 239 -2.74 16.60 11.27
CA GLN A 239 -3.09 15.54 10.32
C GLN A 239 -1.84 14.87 9.79
N ASN A 240 -1.94 13.58 9.41
CA ASN A 240 -0.83 12.74 8.98
C ASN A 240 0.31 12.74 10.01
N VAL A 241 -0.03 12.45 11.28
CA VAL A 241 0.85 12.67 12.43
C VAL A 241 2.03 11.71 12.40
N PHE A 242 1.77 10.42 12.18
CA PHE A 242 2.80 9.43 11.94
C PHE A 242 2.25 8.18 11.21
N THR A 243 3.18 7.44 10.61
CA THR A 243 2.94 6.12 10.00
C THR A 243 4.00 5.15 10.48
N ILE A 244 3.55 4.00 10.99
CA ILE A 244 4.42 2.87 11.33
C ILE A 244 4.25 1.81 10.25
N THR A 245 5.32 1.48 9.53
CA THR A 245 5.32 0.51 8.44
C THR A 245 6.70 -0.11 8.25
N LYS A 246 6.75 -1.26 7.56
CA LYS A 246 8.00 -1.88 7.06
C LYS A 246 8.28 -1.53 5.60
N TYR A 247 7.37 -0.85 4.93
CA TYR A 247 7.54 -0.42 3.55
C TYR A 247 8.67 0.62 3.46
N LYS A 248 9.54 0.46 2.47
CA LYS A 248 10.72 1.32 2.29
C LYS A 248 10.44 2.57 1.44
N GLY A 249 9.31 2.62 0.72
CA GLY A 249 8.90 3.79 -0.05
C GLY A 249 8.34 4.91 0.83
N LEU A 250 7.91 6.00 0.19
CA LEU A 250 7.48 7.22 0.87
C LEU A 250 6.13 7.09 1.60
N ASP A 251 5.19 6.32 1.07
CA ASP A 251 3.89 6.05 1.68
C ASP A 251 3.49 4.60 1.41
N PRO A 252 3.10 3.80 2.43
CA PRO A 252 2.66 2.42 2.24
C PRO A 252 1.25 2.32 1.63
N GLU A 253 0.50 3.41 1.58
CA GLU A 253 -0.90 3.45 1.13
C GLU A 253 -0.96 3.74 -0.37
N ILE A 254 -0.56 2.74 -1.15
CA ILE A 254 -0.49 2.80 -2.62
C ILE A 254 -1.70 2.06 -3.19
N ASP A 255 -2.56 2.79 -3.88
CA ASP A 255 -3.68 2.20 -4.60
C ASP A 255 -3.19 1.27 -5.72
N GLY A 256 -3.86 0.11 -5.84
CA GLY A 256 -3.47 -0.92 -6.80
C GLY A 256 -2.09 -1.56 -6.54
N GLY A 257 -1.37 -1.17 -5.50
CA GLY A 257 -0.10 -1.81 -5.09
C GLY A 257 1.08 -1.60 -6.03
N TYR A 258 1.07 -0.55 -6.85
CA TYR A 258 2.18 -0.18 -7.73
C TYR A 258 2.69 1.22 -7.34
N ASP A 259 3.85 1.29 -6.68
CA ASP A 259 4.44 2.58 -6.31
C ASP A 259 5.16 3.22 -7.50
N SER A 260 4.51 4.21 -8.10
CA SER A 260 5.03 5.01 -9.21
C SER A 260 5.72 6.30 -8.76
N ASN A 261 6.32 6.30 -7.57
CA ASN A 261 6.92 7.49 -6.95
C ASN A 261 5.85 8.53 -6.55
N VAL A 262 4.90 8.09 -5.71
CA VAL A 262 3.82 8.96 -5.24
C VAL A 262 4.36 10.10 -4.38
N TYR A 263 3.69 11.24 -4.45
CA TYR A 263 4.01 12.37 -3.57
C TYR A 263 3.58 12.05 -2.13
N PRO A 264 4.47 12.17 -1.13
CA PRO A 264 4.14 11.84 0.24
C PRO A 264 3.09 12.81 0.81
N ARG A 265 2.18 12.28 1.63
CA ARG A 265 1.19 13.11 2.33
C ARG A 265 1.87 13.99 3.37
N PRO A 266 1.68 15.32 3.31
CA PRO A 266 2.35 16.22 4.25
C PRO A 266 1.73 16.12 5.65
N PHE A 267 2.56 16.29 6.68
CA PHE A 267 2.06 16.66 8.00
C PHE A 267 1.41 18.04 7.92
N THR A 268 0.18 18.17 8.42
CA THR A 268 -0.57 19.43 8.38
C THR A 268 -1.02 19.81 9.78
N CYS A 269 -0.82 21.08 10.14
CA CYS A 269 -1.32 21.64 11.39
C CYS A 269 -2.32 22.76 11.10
N ILE A 270 -3.50 22.68 11.70
CA ILE A 270 -4.60 23.63 11.52
C ILE A 270 -4.99 24.18 12.88
N VAL A 271 -5.11 25.50 12.99
CA VAL A 271 -5.71 26.16 14.16
C VAL A 271 -6.99 26.85 13.70
N GLY A 272 -8.07 26.64 14.43
CA GLY A 272 -9.36 27.22 14.09
C GLY A 272 -10.09 27.81 15.31
N VAL A 273 -10.96 28.76 15.02
CA VAL A 273 -11.86 29.39 16.00
C VAL A 273 -13.29 29.36 15.41
N SER A 274 -14.24 28.92 16.22
CA SER A 274 -15.67 28.99 15.92
C SER A 274 -16.32 29.88 16.97
N LEU A 275 -17.10 30.88 16.53
CA LEU A 275 -17.79 31.82 17.42
C LEU A 275 -19.28 31.79 17.14
N ASN A 276 -20.08 31.81 18.21
CA ASN A 276 -21.54 31.95 18.18
C ASN A 276 -21.90 33.26 18.87
N PHE A 277 -22.71 34.08 18.18
CA PHE A 277 -23.11 35.41 18.62
C PHE A 277 -24.57 35.41 19.11
#